data_4859b6ef27e82351ef3ec12f79f0e118
#
_entry.id   4859b6ef27e82351ef3ec12f79f0e118
#
_cell.length_a   1.000
_cell.length_b   1.000
_cell.length_c   1.000
_cell.angle_alpha   90.00
_cell.angle_beta   90.00
_cell.angle_gamma   90.00
#
_symmetry.space_group_name_H-M   'P 1'
#
loop_
_entity.id
_entity.type
_entity.pdbx_description
1 polymer ?
#
loop_
_entity_poly.entity_id
_entity_poly.type
_entity_poly.pdbx_seq_one_letter_code
_entity_poly.pdbx_strand_id
1 'polypeptide(L)'
;MQQQQRDEDLKEQRIADKIPGRESAGERVAEDAENIIGETQEEVAAARRPWYQTRRWGLILLAVYGILLALFTLLAVWVAYNPVLAIDVTITRAFQENQSPWLRYTMIAASFIGNVSALSLGLIILAAVLFWMVDLRLEAIMVVVVSATSALLNWLIKLVVARPRPSASLVEIIQATSGQSFPSGHVMSYVAFWGLLFSLGVILFRGKRWWRTALLIISALLVVLVGPSRIYLGDHWATDVLGAYLIGGLLLSLSLWIYLNLRGRGVLAPTGKRARRFHQKYVRRPAQLRDTQR
;
A
#
# COMPACT_ATOMS: atom_id res chain seq x y z
N MET A 1 7.40 23.79 -82.06
CA MET A 1 6.35 23.50 -81.04
C MET A 1 6.92 22.96 -79.73
N GLN A 2 7.77 21.94 -79.69
CA GLN A 2 8.32 21.37 -78.45
C GLN A 2 9.27 22.29 -77.65
N GLN A 3 9.97 23.21 -78.28
CA GLN A 3 10.90 24.14 -77.67
C GLN A 3 10.19 25.30 -76.96
N GLN A 4 9.05 25.76 -77.54
CA GLN A 4 8.23 26.80 -76.90
C GLN A 4 7.49 26.31 -75.65
N GLN A 5 7.05 25.09 -75.69
CA GLN A 5 6.39 24.45 -74.53
C GLN A 5 7.37 24.25 -73.34
N ARG A 6 8.61 23.92 -73.62
CA ARG A 6 9.68 23.76 -72.62
C ARG A 6 10.09 25.09 -72.01
N ASP A 7 10.07 26.18 -72.77
CA ASP A 7 10.37 27.52 -72.28
C ASP A 7 9.23 28.11 -71.41
N GLU A 8 7.98 27.74 -71.70
CA GLU A 8 6.83 28.09 -70.86
C GLU A 8 6.82 27.32 -69.55
N ASP A 9 7.08 26.01 -69.57
CA ASP A 9 7.19 25.20 -68.33
C ASP A 9 8.33 25.66 -67.40
N LEU A 10 9.47 26.09 -68.03
CA LEU A 10 10.59 26.65 -67.22
C LEU A 10 10.29 28.05 -66.69
N LYS A 11 9.43 28.84 -67.33
CA LYS A 11 8.96 30.12 -66.79
C LYS A 11 7.96 29.95 -65.70
N GLU A 12 7.04 28.99 -65.81
CA GLU A 12 6.11 28.68 -64.73
C GLU A 12 6.82 28.11 -63.50
N GLN A 13 7.82 27.24 -63.63
CA GLN A 13 8.66 26.77 -62.52
C GLN A 13 9.45 27.91 -61.86
N ARG A 14 9.99 28.84 -62.63
CA ARG A 14 10.71 30.01 -62.08
C ARG A 14 9.79 31.02 -61.37
N ILE A 15 8.51 31.07 -61.72
CA ILE A 15 7.51 31.90 -61.04
C ILE A 15 7.04 31.22 -59.74
N ALA A 16 6.90 29.89 -59.78
CA ALA A 16 6.56 29.10 -58.58
C ALA A 16 7.66 29.18 -57.52
N ASP A 17 8.94 29.15 -57.91
CA ASP A 17 10.09 29.29 -57.00
C ASP A 17 10.30 30.71 -56.46
N LYS A 18 9.64 31.71 -56.99
CA LYS A 18 9.76 33.12 -56.58
C LYS A 18 8.65 33.63 -55.68
N ILE A 19 7.74 32.78 -55.25
CA ILE A 19 6.74 33.17 -54.22
C ILE A 19 7.32 32.87 -52.83
N PRO A 20 7.93 33.86 -52.17
CA PRO A 20 8.43 33.66 -50.79
C PRO A 20 7.23 33.56 -49.87
N GLY A 21 6.94 32.40 -49.37
CA GLY A 21 5.91 32.22 -48.36
C GLY A 21 5.10 30.91 -48.42
N ARG A 22 5.16 30.14 -49.53
CA ARG A 22 4.33 28.96 -49.68
C ARG A 22 4.91 27.74 -48.98
N GLU A 23 6.23 27.56 -49.00
CA GLU A 23 6.92 26.54 -48.19
C GLU A 23 6.89 26.89 -46.70
N SER A 24 7.13 28.18 -46.37
CA SER A 24 7.09 28.64 -44.97
C SER A 24 5.69 28.58 -44.34
N ALA A 25 4.61 28.65 -45.10
CA ALA A 25 3.26 28.53 -44.61
C ALA A 25 2.89 27.05 -44.33
N GLY A 26 3.33 26.11 -45.17
CA GLY A 26 3.13 24.69 -44.99
C GLY A 26 3.94 24.14 -43.78
N GLU A 27 5.18 24.56 -43.68
CA GLU A 27 6.05 24.20 -42.53
C GLU A 27 5.51 24.74 -41.22
N ARG A 28 5.05 25.99 -41.17
CA ARG A 28 4.41 26.56 -39.95
C ARG A 28 3.13 25.83 -39.55
N VAL A 29 2.29 25.48 -40.52
CA VAL A 29 1.07 24.72 -40.26
C VAL A 29 1.39 23.30 -39.75
N ALA A 30 2.47 22.67 -40.28
CA ALA A 30 2.92 21.37 -39.80
C ALA A 30 3.52 21.47 -38.37
N GLU A 31 4.33 22.49 -38.12
CA GLU A 31 4.91 22.76 -36.80
C GLU A 31 3.84 23.12 -35.74
N ASP A 32 2.86 23.94 -36.08
CA ASP A 32 1.71 24.24 -35.24
C ASP A 32 0.84 23.00 -34.98
N ALA A 33 0.65 22.14 -35.96
CA ALA A 33 -0.08 20.87 -35.80
C ALA A 33 0.68 19.90 -34.90
N GLU A 34 2.00 19.78 -35.04
CA GLU A 34 2.83 18.96 -34.12
C GLU A 34 2.81 19.50 -32.69
N ASN A 35 2.89 20.82 -32.52
CA ASN A 35 2.81 21.46 -31.21
C ASN A 35 1.44 21.23 -30.55
N ILE A 36 0.34 21.40 -31.27
CA ILE A 36 -1.03 21.14 -30.79
C ILE A 36 -1.21 19.64 -30.45
N ILE A 37 -0.65 18.74 -31.27
CA ILE A 37 -0.70 17.29 -30.98
C ILE A 37 0.15 16.98 -29.74
N GLY A 38 1.32 17.60 -29.60
CA GLY A 38 2.18 17.47 -28.40
C GLY A 38 1.48 17.95 -27.13
N GLU A 39 0.93 19.15 -27.14
CA GLU A 39 0.18 19.71 -26.01
C GLU A 39 -1.05 18.88 -25.64
N THR A 40 -1.83 18.44 -26.62
CA THR A 40 -2.99 17.54 -26.37
C THR A 40 -2.57 16.18 -25.84
N GLN A 41 -1.45 15.62 -26.28
CA GLN A 41 -0.91 14.37 -25.73
C GLN A 41 -0.42 14.55 -24.29
N GLU A 42 0.23 15.65 -23.98
CA GLU A 42 0.65 15.98 -22.60
C GLU A 42 -0.55 16.23 -21.68
N GLU A 43 -1.58 16.95 -22.13
CA GLU A 43 -2.81 17.15 -21.36
C GLU A 43 -3.55 15.83 -21.10
N VAL A 44 -3.67 14.98 -22.12
CA VAL A 44 -4.27 13.64 -21.98
C VAL A 44 -3.43 12.75 -21.05
N ALA A 45 -2.09 12.82 -21.13
CA ALA A 45 -1.19 12.11 -20.24
C ALA A 45 -1.28 12.65 -18.80
N ALA A 46 -1.42 13.96 -18.62
CA ALA A 46 -1.61 14.60 -17.32
C ALA A 46 -2.97 14.22 -16.69
N ALA A 47 -4.05 14.22 -17.49
CA ALA A 47 -5.39 13.78 -17.05
C ALA A 47 -5.46 12.29 -16.72
N ARG A 48 -4.55 11.45 -17.26
CA ARG A 48 -4.45 10.01 -16.97
C ARG A 48 -3.59 9.68 -15.76
N ARG A 49 -2.85 10.66 -15.21
CA ARG A 49 -2.05 10.42 -13.99
C ARG A 49 -3.00 10.14 -12.82
N PRO A 50 -2.81 9.04 -12.09
CA PRO A 50 -3.58 8.80 -10.88
C PRO A 50 -3.48 10.01 -9.94
N TRP A 51 -4.58 10.41 -9.34
CA TRP A 51 -4.67 11.59 -8.47
C TRP A 51 -3.56 11.69 -7.41
N TYR A 52 -3.08 10.53 -6.91
CA TYR A 52 -1.98 10.45 -5.94
C TYR A 52 -0.59 10.76 -6.53
N GLN A 53 -0.45 10.90 -7.85
CA GLN A 53 0.81 11.29 -8.53
C GLN A 53 0.89 12.79 -8.81
N THR A 54 -0.15 13.57 -8.52
CA THR A 54 -0.08 15.02 -8.67
C THR A 54 0.76 15.64 -7.54
N ARG A 55 1.52 16.70 -7.84
CA ARG A 55 2.40 17.38 -6.87
C ARG A 55 1.66 17.78 -5.59
N ARG A 56 0.41 18.24 -5.69
CA ARG A 56 -0.40 18.64 -4.54
C ARG A 56 -0.68 17.45 -3.61
N TRP A 57 -1.11 16.33 -4.15
CA TRP A 57 -1.37 15.12 -3.36
C TRP A 57 -0.09 14.53 -2.78
N GLY A 58 1.04 14.61 -3.50
CA GLY A 58 2.35 14.23 -2.97
C GLY A 58 2.73 15.04 -1.73
N LEU A 59 2.51 16.36 -1.75
CA LEU A 59 2.78 17.22 -0.59
C LEU A 59 1.83 16.94 0.58
N ILE A 60 0.54 16.74 0.31
CA ILE A 60 -0.45 16.37 1.34
C ILE A 60 -0.07 15.03 1.99
N LEU A 61 0.26 14.02 1.19
CA LEU A 61 0.70 12.73 1.71
C LEU A 61 1.96 12.89 2.56
N LEU A 62 2.96 13.62 2.08
CA LEU A 62 4.19 13.87 2.83
C LEU A 62 3.89 14.56 4.18
N ALA A 63 3.01 15.56 4.20
CA ALA A 63 2.59 16.24 5.42
C ALA A 63 1.87 15.27 6.38
N VAL A 64 0.94 14.45 5.88
CA VAL A 64 0.24 13.44 6.68
C VAL A 64 1.21 12.42 7.26
N TYR A 65 2.16 11.92 6.45
CA TYR A 65 3.21 11.01 6.94
C TYR A 65 4.08 11.68 8.01
N GLY A 66 4.46 12.94 7.81
CA GLY A 66 5.23 13.72 8.78
C GLY A 66 4.49 13.88 10.11
N ILE A 67 3.20 14.23 10.06
CA ILE A 67 2.35 14.37 11.25
C ILE A 67 2.20 13.03 11.98
N LEU A 68 1.88 11.95 11.28
CA LEU A 68 1.72 10.63 11.90
C LEU A 68 3.02 10.12 12.51
N LEU A 69 4.16 10.35 11.84
CA LEU A 69 5.47 10.00 12.37
C LEU A 69 5.82 10.84 13.60
N ALA A 70 5.52 12.14 13.59
CA ALA A 70 5.69 13.01 14.74
C ALA A 70 4.81 12.57 15.92
N LEU A 71 3.55 12.25 15.69
CA LEU A 71 2.65 11.72 16.73
C LEU A 71 3.16 10.40 17.30
N PHE A 72 3.63 9.49 16.46
CA PHE A 72 4.24 8.24 16.90
C PHE A 72 5.51 8.50 17.75
N THR A 73 6.39 9.40 17.29
CA THR A 73 7.63 9.73 18.00
C THR A 73 7.34 10.38 19.36
N LEU A 74 6.40 11.33 19.40
CA LEU A 74 5.96 11.96 20.65
C LEU A 74 5.40 10.92 21.63
N LEU A 75 4.56 10.00 21.14
CA LEU A 75 4.02 8.91 21.95
C LEU A 75 5.13 7.99 22.45
N ALA A 76 6.06 7.59 21.58
CA ALA A 76 7.18 6.72 21.94
C ALA A 76 8.07 7.34 23.01
N VAL A 77 8.42 8.62 22.85
CA VAL A 77 9.17 9.39 23.85
C VAL A 77 8.39 9.49 25.17
N TRP A 78 7.11 9.82 25.10
CA TRP A 78 6.28 9.95 26.30
C TRP A 78 6.20 8.65 27.10
N VAL A 79 5.95 7.51 26.45
CA VAL A 79 5.87 6.21 27.14
C VAL A 79 7.25 5.69 27.60
N ALA A 80 8.35 6.12 26.97
CA ALA A 80 9.70 5.78 27.43
C ALA A 80 10.02 6.45 28.77
N TYR A 81 9.63 7.73 28.94
CA TYR A 81 9.83 8.45 30.20
C TYR A 81 8.73 8.17 31.27
N ASN A 82 7.55 7.73 30.85
CA ASN A 82 6.41 7.43 31.70
C ASN A 82 5.92 5.99 31.43
N PRO A 83 6.61 4.97 31.94
CA PRO A 83 6.36 3.57 31.56
C PRO A 83 4.96 3.09 31.92
N VAL A 84 4.37 3.60 33.01
CA VAL A 84 3.01 3.27 33.45
C VAL A 84 2.17 4.54 33.46
N LEU A 85 1.21 4.63 32.54
CA LEU A 85 0.28 5.74 32.47
C LEU A 85 -1.05 5.38 33.16
N ALA A 86 -1.59 6.29 33.94
CA ALA A 86 -2.89 6.10 34.58
C ALA A 86 -4.00 5.81 33.57
N ILE A 87 -3.97 6.47 32.41
CA ILE A 87 -4.93 6.25 31.33
C ILE A 87 -4.87 4.82 30.78
N ASP A 88 -3.67 4.24 30.64
CA ASP A 88 -3.51 2.86 30.18
C ASP A 88 -4.11 1.85 31.17
N VAL A 89 -3.86 2.06 32.47
CA VAL A 89 -4.44 1.23 33.54
C VAL A 89 -5.96 1.33 33.50
N THR A 90 -6.51 2.55 33.43
CA THR A 90 -7.95 2.78 33.40
C THR A 90 -8.60 2.11 32.18
N ILE A 91 -8.03 2.29 30.99
CA ILE A 91 -8.56 1.66 29.78
C ILE A 91 -8.49 0.13 29.87
N THR A 92 -7.35 -0.42 30.33
CA THR A 92 -7.21 -1.89 30.43
C THR A 92 -8.22 -2.46 31.41
N ARG A 93 -8.42 -1.85 32.58
CA ARG A 93 -9.43 -2.28 33.56
C ARG A 93 -10.84 -2.20 33.01
N ALA A 94 -11.19 -1.12 32.32
CA ALA A 94 -12.50 -0.97 31.67
C ALA A 94 -12.76 -2.06 30.62
N PHE A 95 -11.73 -2.45 29.83
CA PHE A 95 -11.83 -3.59 28.91
C PHE A 95 -12.04 -4.92 29.64
N GLN A 96 -11.46 -5.09 30.84
CA GLN A 96 -11.52 -6.30 31.67
C GLN A 96 -12.75 -6.39 32.56
N GLU A 97 -13.54 -5.32 32.71
CA GLU A 97 -14.81 -5.34 33.46
C GLU A 97 -15.80 -6.38 32.90
N ASN A 98 -15.83 -6.54 31.58
CA ASN A 98 -16.67 -7.55 30.96
C ASN A 98 -15.93 -8.89 30.87
N GLN A 99 -16.21 -9.78 31.83
CA GLN A 99 -15.61 -11.11 31.92
C GLN A 99 -16.47 -12.21 31.25
N SER A 100 -17.41 -11.87 30.39
CA SER A 100 -18.24 -12.86 29.72
C SER A 100 -17.41 -13.87 28.92
N PRO A 101 -17.69 -15.19 29.02
CA PRO A 101 -16.89 -16.22 28.38
C PRO A 101 -16.74 -16.04 26.86
N TRP A 102 -17.82 -15.62 26.19
CA TRP A 102 -17.77 -15.40 24.75
C TRP A 102 -16.78 -14.31 24.34
N LEU A 103 -16.70 -13.21 25.12
CA LEU A 103 -15.75 -12.12 24.85
C LEU A 103 -14.32 -12.60 25.06
N ARG A 104 -14.06 -13.30 26.18
CA ARG A 104 -12.75 -13.87 26.49
C ARG A 104 -12.25 -14.80 25.39
N TYR A 105 -13.09 -15.74 24.92
CA TYR A 105 -12.73 -16.64 23.83
C TYR A 105 -12.52 -15.89 22.50
N THR A 106 -13.30 -14.87 22.22
CA THR A 106 -13.13 -14.04 21.03
C THR A 106 -11.80 -13.29 21.04
N MET A 107 -11.42 -12.70 22.17
CA MET A 107 -10.16 -12.00 22.34
C MET A 107 -8.95 -12.95 22.23
N ILE A 108 -9.04 -14.14 22.83
CA ILE A 108 -8.01 -15.19 22.69
C ILE A 108 -7.91 -15.63 21.23
N ALA A 109 -9.02 -15.90 20.54
CA ALA A 109 -9.04 -16.32 19.15
C ALA A 109 -8.45 -15.25 18.21
N ALA A 110 -8.82 -13.98 18.42
CA ALA A 110 -8.28 -12.86 17.64
C ALA A 110 -6.74 -12.73 17.76
N SER A 111 -6.18 -13.09 18.92
CA SER A 111 -4.74 -13.02 19.21
C SER A 111 -3.97 -14.28 18.83
N PHE A 112 -4.67 -15.42 18.67
CA PHE A 112 -4.07 -16.75 18.57
C PHE A 112 -3.01 -16.87 17.47
N ILE A 113 -3.31 -16.35 16.28
CA ILE A 113 -2.40 -16.43 15.11
C ILE A 113 -1.05 -15.77 15.44
N GLY A 114 -1.06 -14.64 16.14
CA GLY A 114 0.14 -13.90 16.49
C GLY A 114 0.94 -14.53 17.65
N ASN A 115 0.28 -15.34 18.50
CA ASN A 115 0.93 -16.01 19.63
C ASN A 115 1.79 -17.20 19.19
N VAL A 116 1.43 -17.85 18.08
CA VAL A 116 2.14 -18.99 17.53
C VAL A 116 3.02 -18.53 16.37
N SER A 117 4.27 -18.23 16.64
CA SER A 117 5.21 -17.70 15.62
C SER A 117 5.32 -18.58 14.38
N ALA A 118 5.31 -19.90 14.56
CA ALA A 118 5.33 -20.87 13.45
C ALA A 118 4.08 -20.75 12.57
N LEU A 119 2.89 -20.48 13.15
CA LEU A 119 1.64 -20.30 12.41
C LEU A 119 1.68 -19.00 11.61
N SER A 120 2.12 -17.90 12.23
CA SER A 120 2.28 -16.61 11.55
C SER A 120 3.23 -16.72 10.36
N LEU A 121 4.40 -17.33 10.57
CA LEU A 121 5.38 -17.56 9.50
C LEU A 121 4.81 -18.49 8.41
N GLY A 122 4.12 -19.56 8.79
CA GLY A 122 3.48 -20.48 7.85
C GLY A 122 2.43 -19.79 6.98
N LEU A 123 1.63 -18.88 7.53
CA LEU A 123 0.65 -18.11 6.77
C LEU A 123 1.31 -17.11 5.80
N ILE A 124 2.41 -16.47 6.20
CA ILE A 124 3.20 -15.57 5.33
C ILE A 124 3.76 -16.36 4.15
N ILE A 125 4.39 -17.51 4.42
CA ILE A 125 4.95 -18.41 3.39
C ILE A 125 3.83 -18.91 2.47
N LEU A 126 2.71 -19.38 3.03
CA LEU A 126 1.57 -19.86 2.26
C LEU A 126 1.03 -18.78 1.32
N ALA A 127 0.81 -17.56 1.82
CA ALA A 127 0.36 -16.45 1.00
C ALA A 127 1.35 -16.11 -0.12
N ALA A 128 2.64 -16.06 0.19
CA ALA A 128 3.69 -15.80 -0.79
C ALA A 128 3.73 -16.89 -1.87
N VAL A 129 3.66 -18.17 -1.49
CA VAL A 129 3.63 -19.31 -2.43
C VAL A 129 2.37 -19.27 -3.30
N LEU A 130 1.19 -19.00 -2.73
CA LEU A 130 -0.06 -18.90 -3.50
C LEU A 130 0.01 -17.76 -4.53
N PHE A 131 0.50 -16.59 -4.15
CA PHE A 131 0.71 -15.49 -5.10
C PHE A 131 1.73 -15.86 -6.18
N TRP A 132 2.83 -16.51 -5.81
CA TRP A 132 3.86 -16.96 -6.75
C TRP A 132 3.31 -17.98 -7.76
N MET A 133 2.52 -18.95 -7.31
CA MET A 133 1.93 -20.00 -8.17
C MET A 133 0.94 -19.43 -9.21
N VAL A 134 0.32 -18.29 -8.94
CA VAL A 134 -0.56 -17.59 -9.91
C VAL A 134 0.15 -16.47 -10.65
N ASP A 135 1.51 -16.45 -10.62
CA ASP A 135 2.40 -15.50 -11.29
C ASP A 135 2.18 -14.03 -10.83
N LEU A 136 1.77 -13.85 -9.59
CA LEU A 136 1.70 -12.57 -8.87
C LEU A 136 2.99 -12.41 -8.05
N ARG A 137 4.15 -12.37 -8.76
CA ARG A 137 5.48 -12.40 -8.13
C ARG A 137 5.77 -11.16 -7.30
N LEU A 138 5.35 -9.98 -7.79
CA LEU A 138 5.52 -8.73 -7.04
C LEU A 138 4.76 -8.79 -5.71
N GLU A 139 3.53 -9.28 -5.73
CA GLU A 139 2.68 -9.44 -4.55
C GLU A 139 3.27 -10.45 -3.56
N ALA A 140 3.80 -11.57 -4.05
CA ALA A 140 4.50 -12.55 -3.21
C ALA A 140 5.70 -11.93 -2.49
N ILE A 141 6.54 -11.16 -3.21
CA ILE A 141 7.68 -10.47 -2.64
C ILE A 141 7.20 -9.41 -1.62
N MET A 142 6.17 -8.64 -1.95
CA MET A 142 5.63 -7.61 -1.05
C MET A 142 5.14 -8.23 0.28
N VAL A 143 4.46 -9.38 0.25
CA VAL A 143 4.02 -10.07 1.48
C VAL A 143 5.20 -10.39 2.39
N VAL A 144 6.27 -10.95 1.84
CA VAL A 144 7.47 -11.30 2.61
C VAL A 144 8.20 -10.06 3.13
N VAL A 145 8.47 -9.10 2.23
CA VAL A 145 9.25 -7.89 2.55
C VAL A 145 8.54 -7.03 3.60
N VAL A 146 7.23 -6.79 3.44
CA VAL A 146 6.47 -5.94 4.38
C VAL A 146 6.38 -6.61 5.75
N SER A 147 6.15 -7.94 5.80
CA SER A 147 6.10 -8.68 7.07
C SER A 147 7.47 -8.68 7.76
N ALA A 148 8.55 -8.92 7.04
CA ALA A 148 9.91 -8.90 7.59
C ALA A 148 10.31 -7.49 8.08
N THR A 149 10.00 -6.44 7.29
CA THR A 149 10.24 -5.05 7.68
C THR A 149 9.45 -4.68 8.93
N SER A 150 8.19 -5.12 9.05
CA SER A 150 7.37 -4.91 10.25
C SER A 150 8.01 -5.55 11.49
N ALA A 151 8.47 -6.79 11.36
CA ALA A 151 9.13 -7.51 12.47
C ALA A 151 10.43 -6.83 12.90
N LEU A 152 11.27 -6.46 11.93
CA LEU A 152 12.53 -5.77 12.18
C LEU A 152 12.30 -4.40 12.84
N LEU A 153 11.39 -3.60 12.29
CA LEU A 153 11.06 -2.28 12.82
C LEU A 153 10.49 -2.37 14.25
N ASN A 154 9.60 -3.33 14.50
CA ASN A 154 9.08 -3.59 15.85
C ASN A 154 10.19 -3.93 16.84
N TRP A 155 11.10 -4.82 16.45
CA TRP A 155 12.24 -5.20 17.27
C TRP A 155 13.15 -4.01 17.60
N LEU A 156 13.51 -3.20 16.58
CA LEU A 156 14.35 -2.00 16.76
C LEU A 156 13.70 -0.98 17.71
N ILE A 157 12.41 -0.69 17.52
CA ILE A 157 11.71 0.27 18.40
C ILE A 157 11.64 -0.26 19.84
N LYS A 158 11.40 -1.57 20.03
CA LYS A 158 11.41 -2.19 21.36
C LYS A 158 12.73 -2.03 22.08
N LEU A 159 13.86 -2.18 21.38
CA LEU A 159 15.19 -1.97 21.97
C LEU A 159 15.39 -0.52 22.43
N VAL A 160 14.88 0.45 21.67
CA VAL A 160 15.05 1.88 22.00
C VAL A 160 14.12 2.32 23.10
N VAL A 161 12.83 1.95 23.05
CA VAL A 161 11.83 2.43 24.01
C VAL A 161 11.86 1.65 25.32
N ALA A 162 12.18 0.36 25.26
CA ALA A 162 12.38 -0.56 26.41
C ALA A 162 11.27 -0.53 27.47
N ARG A 163 10.01 -0.25 27.07
CA ARG A 163 8.87 -0.10 27.97
C ARG A 163 8.48 -1.43 28.65
N PRO A 164 8.27 -1.47 29.99
CA PRO A 164 7.78 -2.66 30.66
C PRO A 164 6.33 -2.97 30.30
N ARG A 165 5.97 -4.25 30.39
CA ARG A 165 4.60 -4.74 30.17
C ARG A 165 3.69 -4.47 31.36
N PRO A 166 2.35 -4.57 31.17
CA PRO A 166 1.41 -4.60 32.28
C PRO A 166 1.79 -5.64 33.32
N SER A 167 1.58 -5.30 34.61
CA SER A 167 1.87 -6.18 35.74
C SER A 167 0.59 -6.63 36.45
N ALA A 168 0.61 -7.82 37.06
CA ALA A 168 -0.54 -8.38 37.78
C ALA A 168 -0.96 -7.55 39.01
N SER A 169 -0.11 -6.63 39.47
CA SER A 169 -0.47 -5.69 40.53
C SER A 169 -1.39 -4.55 40.05
N LEU A 170 -1.44 -4.31 38.76
CA LEU A 170 -2.19 -3.20 38.15
C LEU A 170 -3.44 -3.66 37.38
N VAL A 171 -3.34 -4.77 36.67
CA VAL A 171 -4.39 -5.29 35.76
C VAL A 171 -4.38 -6.82 35.76
N GLU A 172 -5.45 -7.48 35.31
CA GLU A 172 -5.47 -8.92 35.14
C GLU A 172 -4.58 -9.35 33.95
N ILE A 173 -3.67 -10.30 34.19
CA ILE A 173 -2.82 -10.90 33.14
C ILE A 173 -3.44 -12.23 32.73
N ILE A 174 -4.26 -12.22 31.69
CA ILE A 174 -4.93 -13.42 31.17
C ILE A 174 -3.94 -14.27 30.35
N GLN A 175 -3.01 -13.61 29.69
CA GLN A 175 -1.96 -14.25 28.91
C GLN A 175 -0.61 -13.63 29.22
N ALA A 176 0.28 -14.40 29.82
CA ALA A 176 1.62 -13.92 30.11
C ALA A 176 2.52 -13.96 28.90
N THR A 177 3.19 -12.86 28.60
CA THR A 177 4.20 -12.73 27.56
C THR A 177 5.44 -12.02 28.11
N SER A 178 6.61 -12.27 27.50
CA SER A 178 7.89 -11.71 27.93
C SER A 178 8.36 -10.58 27.02
N GLY A 179 9.40 -9.85 27.45
CA GLY A 179 10.07 -8.79 26.69
C GLY A 179 9.37 -7.43 26.78
N GLN A 180 9.82 -6.48 25.98
CA GLN A 180 9.35 -5.08 25.98
C GLN A 180 7.91 -4.95 25.44
N SER A 181 7.20 -3.93 25.94
CA SER A 181 5.79 -3.72 25.62
C SER A 181 5.57 -2.89 24.36
N PHE A 182 6.26 -1.75 24.22
CA PHE A 182 6.01 -0.79 23.13
C PHE A 182 6.91 -1.00 21.92
N PRO A 183 6.36 -0.92 20.70
CA PRO A 183 4.95 -1.02 20.36
C PRO A 183 4.48 -2.48 20.34
N SER A 184 3.16 -2.72 20.25
CA SER A 184 2.60 -4.07 20.20
C SER A 184 3.02 -4.79 18.90
N GLY A 185 3.78 -5.90 19.04
CA GLY A 185 4.23 -6.69 17.91
C GLY A 185 3.10 -7.40 17.17
N HIS A 186 2.08 -7.89 17.88
CA HIS A 186 0.90 -8.49 17.30
C HIS A 186 0.16 -7.50 16.39
N VAL A 187 -0.10 -6.28 16.89
CA VAL A 187 -0.81 -5.26 16.12
C VAL A 187 -0.01 -4.88 14.87
N MET A 188 1.30 -4.63 15.00
CA MET A 188 2.14 -4.31 13.84
C MET A 188 2.14 -5.42 12.78
N SER A 189 2.31 -6.68 13.20
CA SER A 189 2.33 -7.83 12.27
C SER A 189 0.97 -8.05 11.59
N TYR A 190 -0.14 -7.86 12.32
CA TYR A 190 -1.48 -7.99 11.76
C TYR A 190 -1.78 -6.87 10.74
N VAL A 191 -1.42 -5.62 11.05
CA VAL A 191 -1.56 -4.51 10.09
C VAL A 191 -0.70 -4.76 8.85
N ALA A 192 0.55 -5.20 9.03
CA ALA A 192 1.46 -5.47 7.92
C ALA A 192 0.97 -6.62 7.02
N PHE A 193 0.60 -7.76 7.60
CA PHE A 193 0.22 -8.94 6.84
C PHE A 193 -1.25 -8.91 6.40
N TRP A 194 -2.20 -8.84 7.35
CA TRP A 194 -3.63 -8.87 7.02
C TRP A 194 -4.11 -7.59 6.37
N GLY A 195 -3.57 -6.42 6.77
CA GLY A 195 -3.84 -5.15 6.12
C GLY A 195 -3.33 -5.13 4.66
N LEU A 196 -2.17 -5.73 4.39
CA LEU A 196 -1.67 -5.90 3.02
C LEU A 196 -2.55 -6.86 2.22
N LEU A 197 -2.93 -8.04 2.77
CA LEU A 197 -3.83 -8.98 2.09
C LEU A 197 -5.18 -8.36 1.78
N PHE A 198 -5.76 -7.60 2.72
CA PHE A 198 -6.97 -6.82 2.48
C PHE A 198 -6.81 -5.88 1.29
N SER A 199 -5.76 -5.07 1.30
CA SER A 199 -5.48 -4.07 0.26
C SER A 199 -5.25 -4.73 -1.11
N LEU A 200 -4.45 -5.81 -1.15
CA LEU A 200 -4.25 -6.60 -2.38
C LEU A 200 -5.56 -7.25 -2.85
N GLY A 201 -6.39 -7.74 -1.93
CA GLY A 201 -7.72 -8.28 -2.25
C GLY A 201 -8.65 -7.27 -2.91
N VAL A 202 -8.57 -5.98 -2.48
CA VAL A 202 -9.33 -4.88 -3.09
C VAL A 202 -8.74 -4.48 -4.45
N ILE A 203 -7.40 -4.34 -4.53
CA ILE A 203 -6.72 -3.81 -5.70
C ILE A 203 -6.72 -4.82 -6.85
N LEU A 204 -6.42 -6.09 -6.55
CA LEU A 204 -6.16 -7.12 -7.55
C LEU A 204 -7.43 -7.75 -8.09
N PHE A 205 -8.33 -8.18 -7.21
CA PHE A 205 -9.40 -9.09 -7.61
C PHE A 205 -10.70 -8.37 -7.96
N ARG A 206 -11.35 -8.87 -9.03
CA ARG A 206 -12.60 -8.31 -9.58
C ARG A 206 -13.81 -9.10 -9.11
N GLY A 207 -14.95 -8.40 -9.09
CA GLY A 207 -16.27 -9.01 -8.92
C GLY A 207 -16.58 -9.49 -7.50
N LYS A 208 -17.82 -9.88 -7.29
CA LYS A 208 -18.32 -10.46 -6.02
C LYS A 208 -18.03 -11.97 -6.02
N ARG A 209 -16.88 -12.35 -5.46
CA ARG A 209 -16.48 -13.74 -5.26
C ARG A 209 -16.50 -14.05 -3.77
N TRP A 210 -17.11 -15.15 -3.37
CA TRP A 210 -17.22 -15.52 -1.96
C TRP A 210 -15.86 -15.56 -1.24
N TRP A 211 -14.83 -16.16 -1.85
CA TRP A 211 -13.49 -16.24 -1.28
C TRP A 211 -12.80 -14.86 -1.12
N ARG A 212 -13.04 -13.94 -2.09
CA ARG A 212 -12.56 -12.56 -1.97
C ARG A 212 -13.26 -11.83 -0.83
N THR A 213 -14.58 -11.96 -0.74
CA THR A 213 -15.35 -11.36 0.35
C THR A 213 -14.93 -11.93 1.70
N ALA A 214 -14.73 -13.26 1.80
CA ALA A 214 -14.22 -13.90 3.00
C ALA A 214 -12.82 -13.38 3.37
N LEU A 215 -11.88 -13.29 2.41
CA LEU A 215 -10.54 -12.72 2.63
C LEU A 215 -10.63 -11.30 3.18
N LEU A 216 -11.45 -10.43 2.58
CA LEU A 216 -11.59 -9.04 3.01
C LEU A 216 -12.19 -8.95 4.41
N ILE A 217 -13.26 -9.70 4.71
CA ILE A 217 -13.89 -9.69 6.03
C ILE A 217 -12.93 -10.23 7.09
N ILE A 218 -12.30 -11.38 6.86
CA ILE A 218 -11.38 -12.00 7.82
C ILE A 218 -10.20 -11.06 8.08
N SER A 219 -9.59 -10.51 7.03
CA SER A 219 -8.46 -9.60 7.18
C SER A 219 -8.84 -8.34 7.95
N ALA A 220 -9.99 -7.73 7.65
CA ALA A 220 -10.47 -6.55 8.35
C ALA A 220 -10.77 -6.85 9.83
N LEU A 221 -11.47 -7.95 10.12
CA LEU A 221 -11.79 -8.35 11.49
C LEU A 221 -10.52 -8.60 12.30
N LEU A 222 -9.54 -9.31 11.75
CA LEU A 222 -8.29 -9.59 12.45
C LEU A 222 -7.51 -8.31 12.76
N VAL A 223 -7.42 -7.36 11.81
CA VAL A 223 -6.76 -6.07 12.04
C VAL A 223 -7.50 -5.24 13.09
N VAL A 224 -8.83 -5.23 13.09
CA VAL A 224 -9.62 -4.45 14.05
C VAL A 224 -9.59 -5.07 15.46
N LEU A 225 -9.73 -6.40 15.54
CA LEU A 225 -9.88 -7.09 16.82
C LEU A 225 -8.56 -7.31 17.56
N VAL A 226 -7.42 -7.37 16.84
CA VAL A 226 -6.13 -7.65 17.50
C VAL A 226 -5.76 -6.60 18.54
N GLY A 227 -5.98 -5.31 18.29
CA GLY A 227 -5.67 -4.24 19.26
C GLY A 227 -6.46 -4.40 20.55
N PRO A 228 -7.80 -4.38 20.53
CA PRO A 228 -8.65 -4.68 21.69
C PRO A 228 -8.27 -5.97 22.41
N SER A 229 -7.92 -7.03 21.67
CA SER A 229 -7.54 -8.30 22.28
C SER A 229 -6.27 -8.18 23.13
N ARG A 230 -5.26 -7.42 22.68
CA ARG A 230 -4.01 -7.26 23.44
C ARG A 230 -4.19 -6.46 24.72
N ILE A 231 -5.11 -5.49 24.72
CA ILE A 231 -5.49 -4.73 25.93
C ILE A 231 -6.26 -5.64 26.88
N TYR A 232 -7.29 -6.33 26.39
CA TYR A 232 -8.14 -7.21 27.20
C TYR A 232 -7.35 -8.35 27.86
N LEU A 233 -6.40 -8.95 27.13
CA LEU A 233 -5.57 -10.05 27.64
C LEU A 233 -4.49 -9.59 28.64
N GLY A 234 -4.31 -8.29 28.86
CA GLY A 234 -3.31 -7.73 29.76
C GLY A 234 -1.87 -7.81 29.26
N ASP A 235 -1.69 -8.01 27.95
CA ASP A 235 -0.37 -8.16 27.34
C ASP A 235 0.30 -6.84 27.00
N HIS A 236 -0.49 -5.84 26.63
CA HIS A 236 -0.06 -4.54 26.18
C HIS A 236 -0.93 -3.43 26.72
N TRP A 237 -0.32 -2.28 26.93
CA TRP A 237 -1.01 -1.04 27.22
C TRP A 237 -1.77 -0.52 26.01
N ALA A 238 -2.83 0.26 26.23
CA ALA A 238 -3.60 0.88 25.13
C ALA A 238 -2.74 1.78 24.24
N THR A 239 -1.78 2.49 24.83
CA THR A 239 -0.82 3.32 24.08
C THR A 239 0.18 2.51 23.28
N ASP A 240 0.54 1.26 23.67
CA ASP A 240 1.35 0.35 22.85
C ASP A 240 0.61 -0.07 21.59
N VAL A 241 -0.69 -0.32 21.73
CA VAL A 241 -1.60 -0.66 20.63
C VAL A 241 -1.77 0.52 19.69
N LEU A 242 -1.99 1.73 20.22
CA LEU A 242 -2.09 2.95 19.42
C LEU A 242 -0.80 3.21 18.63
N GLY A 243 0.36 3.13 19.29
CA GLY A 243 1.66 3.28 18.65
C GLY A 243 1.88 2.26 17.53
N ALA A 244 1.44 1.01 17.75
CA ALA A 244 1.56 -0.05 16.76
C ALA A 244 0.66 0.18 15.54
N TYR A 245 -0.57 0.69 15.69
CA TYR A 245 -1.42 1.09 14.58
C TYR A 245 -0.85 2.28 13.80
N LEU A 246 -0.28 3.27 14.49
CA LEU A 246 0.35 4.43 13.85
C LEU A 246 1.51 3.99 12.95
N ILE A 247 2.51 3.31 13.52
CA ILE A 247 3.71 2.94 12.77
C ILE A 247 3.44 1.81 11.77
N GLY A 248 2.57 0.85 12.10
CA GLY A 248 2.15 -0.22 11.20
C GLY A 248 1.34 0.32 10.02
N GLY A 249 0.45 1.28 10.25
CA GLY A 249 -0.33 1.97 9.21
C GLY A 249 0.56 2.80 8.28
N LEU A 250 1.57 3.49 8.82
CA LEU A 250 2.59 4.19 8.03
C LEU A 250 3.38 3.23 7.15
N LEU A 251 3.85 2.11 7.71
CA LEU A 251 4.57 1.09 6.95
C LEU A 251 3.69 0.50 5.84
N LEU A 252 2.44 0.13 6.14
CA LEU A 252 1.51 -0.43 5.17
C LEU A 252 1.23 0.55 4.03
N SER A 253 0.91 1.80 4.34
CA SER A 253 0.59 2.80 3.33
C SER A 253 1.80 3.15 2.44
N LEU A 254 3.01 3.26 3.01
CA LEU A 254 4.24 3.42 2.24
C LEU A 254 4.49 2.20 1.33
N SER A 255 4.30 0.99 1.86
CA SER A 255 4.45 -0.25 1.10
C SER A 255 3.46 -0.34 -0.07
N LEU A 256 2.21 0.09 0.13
CA LEU A 256 1.20 0.16 -0.93
C LEU A 256 1.55 1.21 -1.98
N TRP A 257 2.08 2.36 -1.58
CA TRP A 257 2.55 3.37 -2.52
C TRP A 257 3.70 2.84 -3.39
N ILE A 258 4.70 2.18 -2.78
CA ILE A 258 5.81 1.52 -3.49
C ILE A 258 5.25 0.46 -4.44
N TYR A 259 4.36 -0.41 -3.94
CA TYR A 259 3.73 -1.46 -4.73
C TYR A 259 3.00 -0.92 -5.97
N LEU A 260 2.17 0.10 -5.81
CA LEU A 260 1.42 0.70 -6.92
C LEU A 260 2.36 1.33 -7.97
N ASN A 261 3.45 1.97 -7.55
CA ASN A 261 4.46 2.52 -8.46
C ASN A 261 5.22 1.41 -9.22
N LEU A 262 5.67 0.36 -8.53
CA LEU A 262 6.36 -0.77 -9.17
C LEU A 262 5.44 -1.50 -10.15
N ARG A 263 4.20 -1.73 -9.74
CA ARG A 263 3.19 -2.37 -10.59
C ARG A 263 2.84 -1.51 -11.80
N GLY A 264 2.72 -0.19 -11.64
CA GLY A 264 2.49 0.75 -12.73
C GLY A 264 3.63 0.77 -13.77
N ARG A 265 4.86 0.49 -13.33
CA ARG A 265 6.04 0.35 -14.21
C ARG A 265 6.17 -1.03 -14.85
N GLY A 266 5.25 -1.95 -14.59
CA GLY A 266 5.29 -3.31 -15.12
C GLY A 266 6.36 -4.21 -14.50
N VAL A 267 6.89 -3.85 -13.33
CA VAL A 267 7.88 -4.66 -12.62
C VAL A 267 7.29 -6.03 -12.30
N LEU A 268 7.97 -7.11 -12.70
CA LEU A 268 7.53 -8.49 -12.53
C LEU A 268 6.13 -8.78 -13.12
N ALA A 269 5.78 -8.11 -14.23
CA ALA A 269 4.53 -8.38 -14.91
C ALA A 269 4.43 -9.85 -15.37
N PRO A 270 3.24 -10.48 -15.32
CA PRO A 270 3.07 -11.88 -15.68
C PRO A 270 3.38 -12.15 -17.15
N THR A 271 4.24 -13.13 -17.42
CA THR A 271 4.74 -13.45 -18.76
C THR A 271 4.13 -14.71 -19.36
N GLY A 272 3.64 -15.65 -18.56
CA GLY A 272 3.15 -16.97 -19.00
C GLY A 272 1.74 -16.95 -19.60
N LYS A 273 1.45 -17.83 -20.60
CA LYS A 273 0.10 -17.98 -21.19
C LYS A 273 -0.97 -18.35 -20.14
N ARG A 274 -0.63 -19.21 -19.18
CA ARG A 274 -1.53 -19.66 -18.09
C ARG A 274 -1.83 -18.50 -17.13
N ALA A 275 -0.81 -17.75 -16.76
CA ALA A 275 -0.92 -16.57 -15.92
C ALA A 275 -1.75 -15.47 -16.61
N ARG A 276 -1.54 -15.21 -17.91
CA ARG A 276 -2.33 -14.25 -18.68
C ARG A 276 -3.83 -14.59 -18.65
N ARG A 277 -4.21 -15.89 -18.79
CA ARG A 277 -5.62 -16.32 -18.71
C ARG A 277 -6.19 -16.09 -17.31
N PHE A 278 -5.45 -16.43 -16.24
CA PHE A 278 -5.86 -16.17 -14.86
C PHE A 278 -6.05 -14.67 -14.62
N HIS A 279 -5.09 -13.85 -15.03
CA HIS A 279 -5.14 -12.39 -14.89
C HIS A 279 -6.31 -11.78 -15.66
N GLN A 280 -6.59 -12.23 -16.89
CA GLN A 280 -7.75 -11.76 -17.65
C GLN A 280 -9.08 -12.05 -16.95
N LYS A 281 -9.19 -13.22 -16.30
CA LYS A 281 -10.43 -13.67 -15.65
C LYS A 281 -10.64 -13.08 -14.25
N TYR A 282 -9.58 -12.92 -13.46
CA TYR A 282 -9.68 -12.63 -12.03
C TYR A 282 -9.00 -11.34 -11.57
N VAL A 283 -8.01 -10.83 -12.30
CA VAL A 283 -7.17 -9.71 -11.88
C VAL A 283 -7.50 -8.44 -12.64
N ARG A 284 -7.51 -7.30 -11.96
CA ARG A 284 -7.65 -5.97 -12.58
C ARG A 284 -6.39 -5.62 -13.37
N ARG A 285 -6.53 -5.19 -14.62
CA ARG A 285 -5.41 -4.62 -15.38
C ARG A 285 -5.07 -3.23 -14.83
N PRO A 286 -3.79 -2.84 -14.70
CA PRO A 286 -3.42 -1.45 -14.49
C PRO A 286 -4.01 -0.58 -15.62
N ALA A 287 -4.47 0.62 -15.27
CA ALA A 287 -5.12 1.52 -16.24
C ALA A 287 -4.24 1.84 -17.46
N GLN A 288 -2.93 1.86 -17.29
CA GLN A 288 -1.93 2.17 -18.33
C GLN A 288 -1.79 1.11 -19.45
N LEU A 289 -2.24 -0.14 -19.23
CA LEU A 289 -2.15 -1.20 -20.24
C LEU A 289 -3.39 -1.28 -21.15
N ARG A 290 -4.39 -0.41 -20.98
CA ARG A 290 -5.62 -0.44 -21.80
C ARG A 290 -5.46 0.20 -23.18
N ASP A 291 -4.50 1.10 -23.35
CA ASP A 291 -4.42 1.95 -24.55
C ASP A 291 -3.36 1.54 -25.58
N THR A 292 -2.51 0.55 -25.30
CA THR A 292 -1.52 0.05 -26.28
C THR A 292 -2.04 -1.09 -27.17
N GLN A 293 -3.33 -1.43 -27.06
CA GLN A 293 -3.96 -2.52 -27.84
C GLN A 293 -5.22 -2.07 -28.62
N ARG A 294 -5.36 -0.75 -28.89
CA ARG A 294 -6.34 -0.25 -29.86
C ARG A 294 -5.64 0.40 -31.04
#